data_77d2cfd8ebf196055c24910814e0303a
#
_entry.id   77d2cfd8ebf196055c24910814e0303a
#
_cell.length_a   1.000
_cell.length_b   1.000
_cell.length_c   1.000
_cell.angle_alpha   90.00
_cell.angle_beta   90.00
_cell.angle_gamma   90.00
#
_symmetry.space_group_name_H-M   'P 1'
#
loop_
_entity.id
_entity.type
_entity.pdbx_description
1 polymer ?
#
loop_
_entity_poly.entity_id
_entity_poly.type
_entity_poly.pdbx_seq_one_letter_code
_entity_poly.pdbx_strand_id
1 'polypeptide(L)'
;MYLTAHSGSDQTPENSLAFANFFKDKKGIDVIEVDVRCNPQGELVLSHDALEKKEYVRLSELLLILEGTTIKLNCDLKEANLEQKVYQLAQKNNQWSQIYLSGNVSLNYLKNWPEQLLINLENFVGRQGRSPMWDEDDACEKLEWLGQQGARVINLSHLFYTERLARKGNELELSFSLWTVDDLADIRRYQDQGIFNVTTRRAMEYLNQQEVFR
;
A
#
# COMPACT_ATOMS: atom_id res chain seq x y z
N MET A 1 12.35 -5.23 -5.65
CA MET A 1 11.58 -4.52 -4.59
C MET A 1 11.02 -3.24 -5.18
N TYR A 2 9.74 -2.98 -5.00
CA TYR A 2 9.15 -1.66 -5.24
C TYR A 2 9.45 -0.72 -4.08
N LEU A 3 9.74 0.54 -4.39
CA LEU A 3 9.85 1.62 -3.42
C LEU A 3 8.60 2.49 -3.52
N THR A 4 7.82 2.51 -2.44
CA THR A 4 6.59 3.32 -2.33
C THR A 4 6.86 4.57 -1.49
N ALA A 5 6.59 5.75 -2.06
CA ALA A 5 6.51 6.98 -1.29
C ALA A 5 5.15 7.03 -0.58
N HIS A 6 5.17 7.04 0.76
CA HIS A 6 3.99 7.25 1.60
C HIS A 6 3.45 8.67 1.42
N SER A 7 2.16 8.86 1.48
CA SER A 7 1.53 10.18 1.47
C SER A 7 2.22 11.14 2.44
N GLY A 8 2.59 12.33 1.95
CA GLY A 8 3.35 13.31 2.74
C GLY A 8 4.86 13.07 2.82
N SER A 9 5.41 12.10 2.06
CA SER A 9 6.85 11.86 1.99
C SER A 9 7.63 13.09 1.57
N ASP A 10 8.88 13.16 2.06
CA ASP A 10 9.86 14.17 1.66
C ASP A 10 9.33 15.61 1.78
N GLN A 11 8.58 15.87 2.85
CA GLN A 11 7.99 17.17 3.22
C GLN A 11 6.91 17.69 2.25
N THR A 12 6.36 16.83 1.41
CA THR A 12 5.19 17.18 0.60
C THR A 12 3.91 17.15 1.47
N PRO A 13 2.86 17.91 1.13
CA PRO A 13 1.58 17.80 1.84
C PRO A 13 0.94 16.42 1.66
N GLU A 14 0.45 15.82 2.74
CA GLU A 14 -0.28 14.55 2.70
C GLU A 14 -1.53 14.64 1.82
N ASN A 15 -1.85 13.55 1.13
CA ASN A 15 -3.09 13.39 0.36
C ASN A 15 -3.37 14.56 -0.60
N SER A 16 -2.33 15.01 -1.33
CA SER A 16 -2.40 16.22 -2.15
C SER A 16 -1.91 16.01 -3.59
N LEU A 17 -2.38 16.89 -4.48
CA LEU A 17 -1.86 16.93 -5.85
C LEU A 17 -0.39 17.38 -5.89
N ALA A 18 0.07 18.16 -4.92
CA ALA A 18 1.47 18.56 -4.81
C ALA A 18 2.39 17.35 -4.58
N PHE A 19 1.98 16.41 -3.72
CA PHE A 19 2.67 15.14 -3.50
C PHE A 19 2.77 14.33 -4.81
N ALA A 20 1.66 14.11 -5.51
CA ALA A 20 1.66 13.37 -6.78
C ALA A 20 2.53 14.05 -7.85
N ASN A 21 2.43 15.37 -8.00
CA ASN A 21 3.26 16.14 -8.93
C ASN A 21 4.75 16.07 -8.58
N PHE A 22 5.11 16.02 -7.30
CA PHE A 22 6.50 15.90 -6.89
C PHE A 22 7.10 14.55 -7.31
N PHE A 23 6.34 13.45 -7.16
CA PHE A 23 6.87 12.11 -7.39
C PHE A 23 6.68 11.56 -8.81
N LYS A 24 5.74 12.07 -9.60
CA LYS A 24 5.37 11.50 -10.91
C LYS A 24 6.53 11.26 -11.90
N ASP A 25 7.60 12.07 -11.81
CA ASP A 25 8.77 11.99 -12.69
C ASP A 25 10.05 11.54 -11.94
N LYS A 26 9.95 11.09 -10.68
CA LYS A 26 11.12 10.70 -9.88
C LYS A 26 11.56 9.29 -10.23
N LYS A 27 12.75 9.18 -10.79
CA LYS A 27 13.40 7.88 -11.07
C LYS A 27 13.65 7.14 -9.76
N GLY A 28 13.37 5.84 -9.75
CA GLY A 28 13.58 4.97 -8.59
C GLY A 28 12.39 4.93 -7.62
N ILE A 29 11.36 5.75 -7.83
CA ILE A 29 10.07 5.61 -7.19
C ILE A 29 9.18 4.78 -8.11
N ASP A 30 8.64 3.69 -7.58
CA ASP A 30 7.78 2.77 -8.33
C ASP A 30 6.30 3.01 -8.05
N VAL A 31 5.98 3.39 -6.81
CA VAL A 31 4.62 3.54 -6.31
C VAL A 31 4.52 4.81 -5.47
N ILE A 32 3.40 5.50 -5.54
CA ILE A 32 2.97 6.46 -4.52
C ILE A 32 1.74 5.92 -3.81
N GLU A 33 1.59 6.23 -2.52
CA GLU A 33 0.46 5.78 -1.72
C GLU A 33 -0.37 6.98 -1.26
N VAL A 34 -1.70 6.83 -1.26
CA VAL A 34 -2.65 7.82 -0.75
C VAL A 34 -3.82 7.15 -0.04
N ASP A 35 -4.38 7.85 0.94
CA ASP A 35 -5.56 7.42 1.69
C ASP A 35 -6.84 7.79 0.95
N VAL A 36 -7.74 6.81 0.76
CA VAL A 36 -8.96 7.00 -0.02
C VAL A 36 -10.20 6.81 0.84
N ARG A 37 -11.11 7.77 0.75
CA ARG A 37 -12.46 7.77 1.34
C ARG A 37 -13.52 8.10 0.30
N CYS A 38 -14.78 7.96 0.71
CA CYS A 38 -15.93 8.36 -0.11
C CYS A 38 -16.66 9.53 0.56
N ASN A 39 -16.84 10.63 -0.16
CA ASN A 39 -17.61 11.76 0.36
C ASN A 39 -19.13 11.48 0.29
N PRO A 40 -19.99 12.30 0.94
CA PRO A 40 -21.44 12.12 0.91
C PRO A 40 -22.06 12.19 -0.50
N GLN A 41 -21.36 12.78 -1.47
CA GLN A 41 -21.77 12.86 -2.87
C GLN A 41 -21.40 11.60 -3.67
N GLY A 42 -20.71 10.64 -3.04
CA GLY A 42 -20.30 9.38 -3.64
C GLY A 42 -18.96 9.45 -4.41
N GLU A 43 -18.25 10.59 -4.34
CA GLU A 43 -16.95 10.76 -4.98
C GLU A 43 -15.83 10.20 -4.11
N LEU A 44 -14.81 9.61 -4.74
CA LEU A 44 -13.57 9.18 -4.09
C LEU A 44 -12.67 10.39 -3.86
N VAL A 45 -12.30 10.61 -2.61
CA VAL A 45 -11.50 11.74 -2.14
C VAL A 45 -10.31 11.27 -1.31
N LEU A 46 -9.28 12.10 -1.19
CA LEU A 46 -8.06 11.80 -0.46
C LEU A 46 -8.15 12.34 0.96
N SER A 47 -8.12 11.45 1.95
CA SER A 47 -8.06 11.81 3.38
C SER A 47 -7.72 10.61 4.24
N HIS A 48 -6.77 10.77 5.16
CA HIS A 48 -6.50 9.77 6.19
C HIS A 48 -7.63 9.71 7.22
N ASP A 49 -8.03 10.86 7.77
CA ASP A 49 -9.03 10.95 8.82
C ASP A 49 -10.46 11.06 8.26
N ALA A 50 -11.45 10.98 9.15
CA ALA A 50 -12.83 11.21 8.80
C ALA A 50 -13.03 12.58 8.14
N LEU A 51 -13.99 12.65 7.22
CA LEU A 51 -14.20 13.84 6.41
C LEU A 51 -14.89 14.94 7.23
N GLU A 52 -14.16 16.01 7.57
CA GLU A 52 -14.63 17.16 8.34
C GLU A 52 -14.61 18.48 7.54
N LYS A 53 -13.81 18.52 6.46
CA LYS A 53 -13.63 19.70 5.61
C LYS A 53 -14.74 19.77 4.55
N LYS A 54 -14.92 20.96 3.97
CA LYS A 54 -15.85 21.14 2.84
C LYS A 54 -15.31 20.62 1.52
N GLU A 55 -13.99 20.64 1.36
CA GLU A 55 -13.33 20.28 0.11
C GLU A 55 -12.14 19.36 0.36
N TYR A 56 -11.99 18.37 -0.49
CA TYR A 56 -10.89 17.41 -0.52
C TYR A 56 -10.43 17.21 -1.95
N VAL A 57 -9.17 16.84 -2.14
CA VAL A 57 -8.65 16.42 -3.44
C VAL A 57 -9.40 15.14 -3.87
N ARG A 58 -9.84 15.10 -5.12
CA ARG A 58 -10.50 13.91 -5.67
C ARG A 58 -9.45 12.94 -6.21
N LEU A 59 -9.70 11.64 -6.03
CA LEU A 59 -8.85 10.60 -6.61
C LEU A 59 -8.74 10.76 -8.16
N SER A 60 -9.82 11.19 -8.81
CA SER A 60 -9.82 11.45 -10.26
C SER A 60 -8.82 12.52 -10.69
N GLU A 61 -8.60 13.56 -9.87
CA GLU A 61 -7.62 14.62 -10.17
C GLU A 61 -6.19 14.09 -10.04
N LEU A 62 -5.94 13.21 -9.05
CA LEU A 62 -4.64 12.58 -8.89
C LEU A 62 -4.34 11.61 -10.04
N LEU A 63 -5.32 10.81 -10.49
CA LEU A 63 -5.17 9.92 -11.63
C LEU A 63 -4.80 10.67 -12.92
N LEU A 64 -5.33 11.86 -13.15
CA LEU A 64 -4.95 12.70 -14.28
C LEU A 64 -3.46 13.13 -14.23
N ILE A 65 -2.92 13.37 -13.03
CA ILE A 65 -1.49 13.70 -12.87
C ILE A 65 -0.59 12.50 -13.22
N LEU A 66 -1.06 11.28 -12.94
CA LEU A 66 -0.31 10.06 -13.21
C LEU A 66 -0.52 9.51 -14.63
N GLU A 67 -1.39 10.13 -15.44
CA GLU A 67 -1.62 9.72 -16.81
C GLU A 67 -0.32 9.74 -17.63
N GLY A 68 -0.04 8.64 -18.34
CA GLY A 68 1.16 8.50 -19.16
C GLY A 68 2.46 8.29 -18.38
N THR A 69 2.43 8.23 -17.05
CA THR A 69 3.59 7.87 -16.22
C THR A 69 3.67 6.34 -16.01
N THR A 70 4.82 5.87 -15.53
CA THR A 70 5.02 4.48 -15.09
C THR A 70 4.77 4.28 -13.61
N ILE A 71 4.53 5.35 -12.86
CA ILE A 71 4.28 5.32 -11.42
C ILE A 71 2.95 4.60 -11.14
N LYS A 72 2.99 3.65 -10.23
CA LYS A 72 1.79 2.99 -9.71
C LYS A 72 1.20 3.77 -8.55
N LEU A 73 -0.07 3.56 -8.28
CA LEU A 73 -0.78 4.18 -7.17
C LEU A 73 -1.31 3.09 -6.23
N ASN A 74 -0.91 3.13 -4.97
CA ASN A 74 -1.56 2.37 -3.92
C ASN A 74 -2.65 3.24 -3.27
N CYS A 75 -3.91 2.83 -3.42
CA CYS A 75 -5.05 3.43 -2.73
C CYS A 75 -5.26 2.68 -1.41
N ASP A 76 -4.89 3.31 -0.28
CA ASP A 76 -5.18 2.77 1.05
C ASP A 76 -6.63 3.09 1.43
N LEU A 77 -7.50 2.09 1.35
CA LEU A 77 -8.94 2.25 1.56
C LEU A 77 -9.27 2.40 3.04
N LYS A 78 -9.68 3.60 3.46
CA LYS A 78 -10.05 3.88 4.86
C LYS A 78 -11.46 3.41 5.22
N GLU A 79 -12.24 3.00 4.22
CA GLU A 79 -13.62 2.53 4.35
C GLU A 79 -13.82 1.25 3.55
N ALA A 80 -14.72 0.40 4.00
CA ALA A 80 -15.08 -0.82 3.29
C ALA A 80 -15.89 -0.53 2.01
N ASN A 81 -15.83 -1.46 1.06
CA ASN A 81 -16.62 -1.44 -0.18
C ASN A 81 -16.30 -0.29 -1.15
N LEU A 82 -15.07 0.21 -1.15
CA LEU A 82 -14.62 1.22 -2.12
C LEU A 82 -13.94 0.61 -3.35
N GLU A 83 -13.56 -0.65 -3.32
CA GLU A 83 -12.76 -1.34 -4.35
C GLU A 83 -13.39 -1.20 -5.74
N GLN A 84 -14.71 -1.47 -5.84
CA GLN A 84 -15.41 -1.39 -7.11
C GLN A 84 -15.47 0.03 -7.66
N LYS A 85 -15.56 1.04 -6.81
CA LYS A 85 -15.55 2.45 -7.22
C LYS A 85 -14.17 2.85 -7.75
N VAL A 86 -13.09 2.44 -7.05
CA VAL A 86 -11.71 2.69 -7.51
C VAL A 86 -11.46 1.98 -8.84
N TYR A 87 -11.86 0.71 -8.96
CA TYR A 87 -11.76 -0.04 -10.20
C TYR A 87 -12.46 0.67 -11.38
N GLN A 88 -13.73 1.08 -11.20
CA GLN A 88 -14.49 1.75 -12.25
C GLN A 88 -13.85 3.08 -12.67
N LEU A 89 -13.35 3.86 -11.70
CA LEU A 89 -12.67 5.11 -11.97
C LEU A 89 -11.35 4.89 -12.74
N ALA A 90 -10.53 3.96 -12.27
CA ALA A 90 -9.25 3.64 -12.89
C ALA A 90 -9.43 3.01 -14.29
N GLN A 91 -10.44 2.16 -14.47
CA GLN A 91 -10.75 1.57 -15.78
C GLN A 91 -11.18 2.63 -16.81
N LYS A 92 -11.99 3.60 -16.41
CA LYS A 92 -12.40 4.71 -17.28
C LYS A 92 -11.20 5.51 -17.82
N ASN A 93 -10.12 5.55 -17.07
CA ASN A 93 -8.86 6.24 -17.43
C ASN A 93 -7.79 5.29 -18.00
N ASN A 94 -8.10 4.01 -18.26
CA ASN A 94 -7.14 2.97 -18.68
C ASN A 94 -5.94 2.79 -17.74
N GLN A 95 -6.11 3.06 -16.43
CA GLN A 95 -5.05 3.04 -15.43
C GLN A 95 -5.18 1.89 -14.41
N TRP A 96 -6.12 0.96 -14.59
CA TRP A 96 -6.33 -0.12 -13.61
C TRP A 96 -5.05 -0.95 -13.35
N SER A 97 -4.24 -1.22 -14.36
CA SER A 97 -2.98 -1.96 -14.22
C SER A 97 -1.91 -1.23 -13.37
N GLN A 98 -2.11 0.06 -13.11
CA GLN A 98 -1.24 0.87 -12.26
C GLN A 98 -1.73 0.95 -10.81
N ILE A 99 -2.91 0.36 -10.47
CA ILE A 99 -3.54 0.48 -9.16
C ILE A 99 -3.20 -0.71 -8.28
N TYR A 100 -2.82 -0.42 -7.04
CA TYR A 100 -2.89 -1.32 -5.90
C TYR A 100 -3.95 -0.83 -4.91
N LEU A 101 -4.52 -1.76 -4.14
CA LEU A 101 -5.48 -1.48 -3.09
C LEU A 101 -4.98 -2.09 -1.78
N SER A 102 -4.93 -1.30 -0.71
CA SER A 102 -4.64 -1.74 0.66
C SER A 102 -5.69 -1.23 1.65
N GLY A 103 -5.47 -1.43 2.95
CA GLY A 103 -6.39 -0.98 4.00
C GLY A 103 -7.60 -1.89 4.19
N ASN A 104 -8.81 -1.35 4.06
CA ASN A 104 -10.05 -2.10 4.25
C ASN A 104 -10.51 -2.83 2.98
N VAL A 105 -9.66 -3.68 2.42
CA VAL A 105 -9.98 -4.46 1.22
C VAL A 105 -10.72 -5.76 1.55
N SER A 106 -11.72 -6.08 0.73
CA SER A 106 -12.50 -7.31 0.83
C SER A 106 -11.85 -8.47 0.10
N LEU A 107 -11.76 -9.63 0.75
CA LEU A 107 -11.24 -10.87 0.14
C LEU A 107 -12.10 -11.38 -1.03
N ASN A 108 -13.34 -10.90 -1.16
CA ASN A 108 -14.22 -11.27 -2.28
C ASN A 108 -13.65 -10.92 -3.66
N TYR A 109 -12.73 -9.96 -3.72
CA TYR A 109 -12.09 -9.53 -4.96
C TYR A 109 -10.81 -10.29 -5.31
N LEU A 110 -10.29 -11.16 -4.43
CA LEU A 110 -9.05 -11.92 -4.68
C LEU A 110 -9.09 -12.77 -5.95
N LYS A 111 -10.26 -13.34 -6.28
CA LYS A 111 -10.41 -14.13 -7.52
C LYS A 111 -10.23 -13.30 -8.79
N ASN A 112 -10.59 -12.01 -8.74
CA ASN A 112 -10.60 -11.14 -9.91
C ASN A 112 -9.33 -10.28 -10.01
N TRP A 113 -8.76 -9.88 -8.87
CA TRP A 113 -7.67 -8.91 -8.79
C TRP A 113 -6.56 -9.33 -7.79
N PRO A 114 -6.05 -10.58 -7.86
CA PRO A 114 -5.11 -11.08 -6.87
C PRO A 114 -3.80 -10.26 -6.80
N GLU A 115 -3.38 -9.67 -7.92
CA GLU A 115 -2.14 -8.91 -8.04
C GLU A 115 -2.28 -7.46 -7.58
N GLN A 116 -3.51 -6.93 -7.54
CA GLN A 116 -3.80 -5.56 -7.14
C GLN A 116 -4.08 -5.41 -5.65
N LEU A 117 -4.38 -6.51 -4.94
CA LEU A 117 -4.76 -6.44 -3.53
C LEU A 117 -3.57 -6.70 -2.61
N LEU A 118 -3.24 -5.72 -1.79
CA LEU A 118 -2.27 -5.81 -0.70
C LEU A 118 -3.05 -6.05 0.60
N ILE A 119 -3.07 -7.30 1.07
CA ILE A 119 -3.94 -7.69 2.19
C ILE A 119 -3.28 -7.40 3.54
N ASN A 120 -3.84 -6.48 4.31
CA ASN A 120 -3.34 -6.13 5.64
C ASN A 120 -3.54 -7.32 6.61
N LEU A 121 -2.45 -7.98 7.00
CA LEU A 121 -2.47 -9.14 7.89
C LEU A 121 -3.06 -8.79 9.26
N GLU A 122 -2.76 -7.59 9.77
CA GLU A 122 -3.25 -7.10 11.06
C GLU A 122 -4.79 -7.06 11.14
N ASN A 123 -5.47 -7.00 10.00
CA ASN A 123 -6.94 -7.06 9.97
C ASN A 123 -7.50 -8.43 10.39
N PHE A 124 -6.68 -9.46 10.46
CA PHE A 124 -7.10 -10.85 10.72
C PHE A 124 -6.51 -11.44 11.99
N VAL A 125 -5.37 -10.94 12.46
CA VAL A 125 -4.68 -11.43 13.67
C VAL A 125 -5.37 -10.91 14.93
N GLY A 126 -5.46 -11.75 15.99
CA GLY A 126 -5.94 -11.35 17.32
C GLY A 126 -7.45 -11.13 17.44
N ARG A 127 -8.27 -11.38 16.40
CA ARG A 127 -9.73 -11.15 16.44
C ARG A 127 -10.55 -12.20 17.16
N GLN A 128 -9.94 -13.25 17.70
CA GLN A 128 -10.68 -14.33 18.38
C GLN A 128 -10.92 -14.08 19.90
N GLY A 129 -11.07 -12.81 20.29
CA GLY A 129 -11.52 -12.48 21.67
C GLY A 129 -10.45 -12.59 22.75
N ARG A 130 -9.20 -12.80 22.42
CA ARG A 130 -8.06 -12.83 23.33
C ARG A 130 -7.09 -11.73 22.96
N SER A 131 -7.02 -10.71 23.78
CA SER A 131 -6.04 -9.60 23.74
C SER A 131 -5.81 -8.92 22.37
N PRO A 132 -5.76 -7.60 22.27
CA PRO A 132 -5.41 -6.89 21.04
C PRO A 132 -3.90 -6.97 20.71
N MET A 133 -3.16 -7.88 21.35
CA MET A 133 -1.72 -8.05 21.13
C MET A 133 -1.48 -8.95 19.92
N TRP A 134 -0.49 -8.55 19.10
CA TRP A 134 0.05 -9.35 18.03
C TRP A 134 0.46 -10.74 18.54
N ASP A 135 -0.01 -11.78 17.86
CA ASP A 135 0.33 -13.18 18.10
C ASP A 135 0.91 -13.78 16.82
N GLU A 136 2.17 -14.20 16.89
CA GLU A 136 2.89 -14.71 15.72
C GLU A 136 2.39 -16.10 15.27
N ASP A 137 1.90 -16.92 16.20
CA ASP A 137 1.32 -18.22 15.86
C ASP A 137 0.02 -18.01 15.07
N ASP A 138 -0.87 -17.15 15.57
CA ASP A 138 -2.09 -16.77 14.86
C ASP A 138 -1.76 -16.10 13.50
N ALA A 139 -0.73 -15.26 13.45
CA ALA A 139 -0.29 -14.63 12.18
C ALA A 139 0.15 -15.67 11.14
N CYS A 140 0.88 -16.70 11.54
CA CYS A 140 1.27 -17.80 10.65
C CYS A 140 0.05 -18.59 10.14
N GLU A 141 -0.93 -18.86 11.00
CA GLU A 141 -2.20 -19.51 10.62
C GLU A 141 -3.00 -18.64 9.64
N LYS A 142 -3.04 -17.32 9.87
CA LYS A 142 -3.71 -16.38 8.96
C LYS A 142 -3.02 -16.27 7.62
N LEU A 143 -1.69 -16.31 7.55
CA LEU A 143 -0.96 -16.37 6.28
C LEU A 143 -1.39 -17.58 5.45
N GLU A 144 -1.43 -18.76 6.07
CA GLU A 144 -1.86 -19.98 5.39
C GLU A 144 -3.31 -19.87 4.89
N TRP A 145 -4.21 -19.40 5.74
CA TRP A 145 -5.60 -19.20 5.38
C TRP A 145 -5.75 -18.17 4.24
N LEU A 146 -5.05 -17.02 4.30
CA LEU A 146 -5.10 -16.01 3.25
C LEU A 146 -4.55 -16.54 1.91
N GLY A 147 -3.47 -17.32 1.94
CA GLY A 147 -2.94 -17.99 0.75
C GLY A 147 -3.99 -18.92 0.12
N GLN A 148 -4.72 -19.69 0.92
CA GLN A 148 -5.82 -20.54 0.46
C GLN A 148 -7.00 -19.73 -0.12
N GLN A 149 -7.22 -18.49 0.35
CA GLN A 149 -8.22 -17.58 -0.25
C GLN A 149 -7.74 -16.96 -1.57
N GLY A 150 -6.48 -17.16 -1.95
CA GLY A 150 -5.90 -16.63 -3.20
C GLY A 150 -5.14 -15.32 -3.04
N ALA A 151 -4.80 -14.90 -1.82
CA ALA A 151 -3.90 -13.76 -1.60
C ALA A 151 -2.54 -14.02 -2.25
N ARG A 152 -1.92 -12.96 -2.77
CA ARG A 152 -0.56 -13.00 -3.37
C ARG A 152 0.39 -12.07 -2.61
N VAL A 153 -0.11 -10.93 -2.15
CA VAL A 153 0.69 -9.94 -1.45
C VAL A 153 0.08 -9.65 -0.09
N ILE A 154 0.89 -9.84 0.95
CA ILE A 154 0.54 -9.54 2.34
C ILE A 154 1.14 -8.18 2.70
N ASN A 155 0.29 -7.25 3.09
CA ASN A 155 0.68 -5.94 3.60
C ASN A 155 0.80 -6.01 5.12
N LEU A 156 1.90 -5.51 5.69
CA LEU A 156 2.22 -5.70 7.09
C LEU A 156 3.05 -4.54 7.63
N SER A 157 2.76 -4.08 8.85
CA SER A 157 3.70 -3.22 9.58
C SER A 157 5.04 -3.94 9.74
N HIS A 158 6.13 -3.28 9.34
CA HIS A 158 7.47 -3.85 9.42
C HIS A 158 7.87 -4.26 10.85
N LEU A 159 7.23 -3.67 11.87
CA LEU A 159 7.46 -4.01 13.28
C LEU A 159 7.03 -5.44 13.63
N PHE A 160 6.15 -6.02 12.84
CA PHE A 160 5.64 -7.39 13.02
C PHE A 160 6.28 -8.39 12.03
N TYR A 161 7.11 -7.91 11.12
CA TYR A 161 7.78 -8.77 10.15
C TYR A 161 8.97 -9.49 10.80
N THR A 162 8.88 -10.81 10.91
CA THR A 162 9.89 -11.67 11.53
C THR A 162 10.45 -12.69 10.53
N GLU A 163 11.58 -13.30 10.87
CA GLU A 163 12.14 -14.41 10.06
C GLU A 163 11.18 -15.61 9.94
N ARG A 164 10.35 -15.85 10.97
CA ARG A 164 9.37 -16.93 10.96
C ARG A 164 8.26 -16.63 9.94
N LEU A 165 7.73 -15.41 9.92
CA LEU A 165 6.75 -14.97 8.93
C LEU A 165 7.34 -14.98 7.52
N ALA A 166 8.59 -14.53 7.36
CA ALA A 166 9.29 -14.58 6.08
C ALA A 166 9.38 -16.01 5.52
N ARG A 167 9.80 -16.97 6.35
CA ARG A 167 9.85 -18.39 5.96
C ARG A 167 8.48 -18.94 5.60
N LYS A 168 7.47 -18.68 6.45
CA LYS A 168 6.10 -19.13 6.19
C LYS A 168 5.53 -18.53 4.89
N GLY A 169 5.77 -17.24 4.63
CA GLY A 169 5.39 -16.60 3.38
C GLY A 169 6.04 -17.23 2.16
N ASN A 170 7.35 -17.51 2.23
CA ASN A 170 8.07 -18.18 1.14
C ASN A 170 7.52 -19.60 0.88
N GLU A 171 7.23 -20.39 1.93
CA GLU A 171 6.60 -21.71 1.79
C GLU A 171 5.24 -21.66 1.08
N LEU A 172 4.51 -20.57 1.25
CA LEU A 172 3.19 -20.33 0.69
C LEU A 172 3.21 -19.53 -0.63
N GLU A 173 4.39 -19.19 -1.15
CA GLU A 173 4.58 -18.32 -2.32
C GLU A 173 3.91 -16.94 -2.18
N LEU A 174 3.86 -16.42 -0.95
CA LEU A 174 3.33 -15.08 -0.63
C LEU A 174 4.45 -14.05 -0.66
N SER A 175 4.17 -12.90 -1.24
CA SER A 175 5.05 -11.73 -1.20
C SER A 175 4.66 -10.79 -0.06
N PHE A 176 5.64 -10.05 0.49
CA PHE A 176 5.37 -9.06 1.53
C PHE A 176 5.55 -7.62 1.03
N SER A 177 4.61 -6.78 1.43
CA SER A 177 4.65 -5.32 1.34
C SER A 177 4.74 -4.77 2.75
N LEU A 178 5.81 -4.03 3.08
CA LEU A 178 6.09 -3.56 4.44
C LEU A 178 5.91 -2.04 4.57
N TRP A 179 5.28 -1.60 5.65
CA TRP A 179 4.99 -0.18 5.96
C TRP A 179 5.13 0.12 7.46
N THR A 180 5.35 1.34 7.94
CA THR A 180 6.09 2.37 7.23
C THR A 180 7.54 2.27 7.68
N VAL A 181 8.46 2.10 6.77
CA VAL A 181 9.88 1.85 7.06
C VAL A 181 10.66 3.13 6.82
N ASP A 182 11.01 3.86 7.89
CA ASP A 182 11.71 5.14 7.78
C ASP A 182 13.20 5.06 8.15
N ASP A 183 13.67 3.90 8.63
CA ASP A 183 15.11 3.64 8.78
C ASP A 183 15.72 3.20 7.44
N LEU A 184 16.71 3.92 6.96
CA LEU A 184 17.32 3.68 5.64
C LEU A 184 18.12 2.37 5.58
N ALA A 185 18.67 1.92 6.71
CA ALA A 185 19.35 0.63 6.79
C ALA A 185 18.34 -0.52 6.72
N ASP A 186 17.18 -0.36 7.33
CA ASP A 186 16.09 -1.34 7.25
C ASP A 186 15.53 -1.44 5.82
N ILE A 187 15.35 -0.31 5.12
CA ILE A 187 14.94 -0.34 3.71
C ILE A 187 15.93 -1.15 2.87
N ARG A 188 17.24 -0.93 3.05
CA ARG A 188 18.30 -1.69 2.35
C ARG A 188 18.25 -3.16 2.70
N ARG A 189 18.13 -3.49 3.99
CA ARG A 189 18.00 -4.88 4.46
C ARG A 189 16.82 -5.59 3.80
N TYR A 190 15.66 -4.96 3.72
CA TYR A 190 14.48 -5.53 3.07
C TYR A 190 14.64 -5.67 1.56
N GLN A 191 15.37 -4.76 0.92
CA GLN A 191 15.75 -4.90 -0.49
C GLN A 191 16.60 -6.14 -0.71
N ASP A 192 17.63 -6.36 0.13
CA ASP A 192 18.52 -7.51 0.05
C ASP A 192 17.79 -8.85 0.34
N GLN A 193 16.76 -8.81 1.16
CA GLN A 193 15.87 -9.94 1.45
C GLN A 193 14.85 -10.24 0.34
N GLY A 194 14.76 -9.42 -0.70
CA GLY A 194 13.82 -9.61 -1.80
C GLY A 194 12.37 -9.28 -1.47
N ILE A 195 12.12 -8.41 -0.49
CA ILE A 195 10.77 -7.93 -0.16
C ILE A 195 10.13 -7.32 -1.41
N PHE A 196 8.84 -7.60 -1.63
CA PHE A 196 8.12 -7.12 -2.80
C PHE A 196 8.01 -5.60 -2.84
N ASN A 197 7.59 -4.99 -1.72
CA ASN A 197 7.38 -3.55 -1.61
C ASN A 197 7.77 -3.02 -0.24
N VAL A 198 8.34 -1.82 -0.20
CA VAL A 198 8.58 -1.06 1.02
C VAL A 198 7.98 0.33 0.87
N THR A 199 7.11 0.72 1.81
CA THR A 199 6.52 2.05 1.92
C THR A 199 7.28 2.88 2.94
N THR A 200 7.73 4.09 2.56
CA THR A 200 8.55 4.98 3.41
C THR A 200 8.16 6.45 3.25
N ARG A 201 8.40 7.25 4.30
CA ARG A 201 8.32 8.71 4.25
C ARG A 201 9.62 9.39 3.80
N ARG A 202 10.70 8.60 3.62
CA ARG A 202 12.05 9.08 3.30
C ARG A 202 12.54 8.54 1.95
N ALA A 203 11.64 8.53 0.97
CA ALA A 203 11.89 7.86 -0.31
C ALA A 203 13.04 8.52 -1.09
N MET A 204 13.06 9.85 -1.20
CA MET A 204 14.14 10.56 -1.91
C MET A 204 15.46 10.50 -1.14
N GLU A 205 15.42 10.55 0.18
CA GLU A 205 16.62 10.43 0.99
C GLU A 205 17.30 9.06 0.80
N TYR A 206 16.50 7.99 0.76
CA TYR A 206 16.99 6.65 0.45
C TYR A 206 17.63 6.57 -0.93
N LEU A 207 16.99 7.12 -1.97
CA LEU A 207 17.51 7.11 -3.34
C LEU A 207 18.80 7.91 -3.47
N ASN A 208 18.88 9.10 -2.86
CA ASN A 208 20.06 9.94 -2.89
C ASN A 208 21.27 9.25 -2.24
N GLN A 209 21.07 8.47 -1.16
CA GLN A 209 22.15 7.68 -0.57
C GLN A 209 22.64 6.56 -1.51
N GLN A 210 21.74 5.94 -2.29
CA GLN A 210 22.17 4.90 -3.23
C GLN A 210 23.04 5.46 -4.39
N GLU A 211 22.80 6.69 -4.82
CA GLU A 211 23.61 7.32 -5.88
C GLU A 211 25.02 7.67 -5.42
N VAL A 212 25.23 7.95 -4.14
CA VAL A 212 26.56 8.27 -3.55
C VAL A 212 27.45 7.02 -3.46
N PHE A 213 26.88 5.82 -3.44
CA PHE A 213 27.63 4.54 -3.31
C PHE A 213 27.80 3.78 -4.63
N ARG A 214 27.38 4.37 -5.76
CA ARG A 214 27.65 3.88 -7.13
C ARG A 214 28.80 4.62 -7.77
#